data_33024cf3b5d7ff8b2e4a87768374cb05
#
_entry.id   33024cf3b5d7ff8b2e4a87768374cb05
#
_cell.length_a   1.000
_cell.length_b   1.000
_cell.length_c   1.000
_cell.angle_alpha   90.00
_cell.angle_beta   90.00
_cell.angle_gamma   90.00
#
_symmetry.space_group_name_H-M   'P 1'
#
loop_
_entity.id
_entity.type
_entity.pdbx_description
1 polymer ?
#
loop_
_entity_poly.entity_id
_entity_poly.type
_entity_poly.pdbx_seq_one_letter_code
_entity_poly.pdbx_strand_id
1 'polypeptide(L)'
;MVGGAIAFLVYHSVTRGQTPPDIRVGAERVLDLDHGYVVQFRALNEGGAAAAQVTIEGELVGPDGTIERGEAVLDYLPPRSDRAGGLLFTTDPRNGELRLRATGYVKP
;
A
#
# COMPACT_ATOMS: atom_id res chain seq x y z
N MET A 1 3.21 21.49 7.48
CA MET A 1 2.60 20.94 6.62
C MET A 1 2.91 19.57 6.39
N VAL A 2 2.10 18.87 5.96
CA VAL A 2 2.30 17.66 5.95
C VAL A 2 3.14 17.22 5.05
N GLY A 3 4.00 16.83 5.30
CA GLY A 3 4.78 16.40 4.45
C GLY A 3 4.43 15.36 3.68
N GLY A 4 3.76 15.13 3.34
CA GLY A 4 3.55 14.05 2.85
C GLY A 4 3.65 13.77 1.52
N ALA A 5 4.63 13.79 0.98
CA ALA A 5 4.68 13.36 -0.36
C ALA A 5 4.35 11.94 -0.39
N ILE A 6 3.16 11.59 -0.33
CA ILE A 6 2.80 10.21 -0.37
C ILE A 6 2.47 9.85 -1.78
N ALA A 7 3.23 8.95 -2.33
CA ALA A 7 2.99 8.49 -3.68
C ALA A 7 1.81 7.57 -3.71
N PHE A 8 1.05 7.67 -4.75
CA PHE A 8 -0.11 6.85 -4.92
C PHE A 8 0.05 6.06 -6.19
N LEU A 9 -0.05 4.75 -6.11
CA LEU A 9 0.16 3.91 -7.26
C LEU A 9 -1.05 3.03 -7.52
N VAL A 10 -1.45 2.97 -8.74
CA VAL A 10 -2.51 2.08 -9.16
C VAL A 10 -1.89 0.86 -9.79
N TYR A 11 -2.27 -0.29 -9.31
CA TYR A 11 -1.81 -1.53 -9.89
C TYR A 11 -2.91 -2.07 -10.79
N HIS A 12 -2.59 -2.30 -12.02
CA HIS A 12 -3.53 -2.84 -12.96
C HIS A 12 -3.12 -4.20 -13.46
N SER A 13 -4.04 -5.11 -13.43
CA SER A 13 -3.84 -6.40 -14.06
C SER A 13 -4.81 -6.46 -15.22
N VAL A 14 -4.34 -6.60 -16.41
CA VAL A 14 -5.20 -6.63 -17.58
C VAL A 14 -5.57 -8.06 -17.90
N THR A 15 -6.86 -8.35 -17.87
CA THR A 15 -7.35 -9.68 -18.18
C THR A 15 -8.45 -9.56 -19.19
N ARG A 16 -8.42 -10.40 -20.21
CA ARG A 16 -9.42 -10.30 -21.22
C ARG A 16 -10.73 -10.89 -20.80
N GLY A 17 -11.79 -10.24 -21.16
CA GLY A 17 -13.12 -10.83 -21.01
C GLY A 17 -13.72 -10.76 -19.63
N GLN A 18 -13.00 -10.26 -18.63
CA GLN A 18 -13.54 -10.14 -17.30
C GLN A 18 -13.00 -8.89 -16.67
N THR A 19 -13.73 -8.33 -15.70
CA THR A 19 -13.26 -7.20 -14.97
C THR A 19 -12.36 -7.69 -13.84
N PRO A 20 -11.08 -7.51 -13.93
CA PRO A 20 -10.17 -7.99 -12.92
C PRO A 20 -10.21 -7.13 -11.67
N PRO A 21 -9.57 -7.54 -10.61
CA PRO A 21 -9.35 -6.64 -9.48
C PRO A 21 -8.53 -5.44 -9.93
N ASP A 22 -8.86 -4.27 -9.41
CA ASP A 22 -8.13 -3.07 -9.70
C ASP A 22 -7.81 -2.46 -8.34
N ILE A 23 -6.60 -2.64 -7.87
CA ILE A 23 -6.24 -2.32 -6.51
C ILE A 23 -5.43 -1.04 -6.44
N ARG A 24 -5.93 -0.07 -5.68
CA ARG A 24 -5.27 1.20 -5.46
C ARG A 24 -4.90 1.30 -4.00
N VAL A 25 -3.71 1.78 -3.73
CA VAL A 25 -3.21 1.86 -2.37
C VAL A 25 -2.74 3.28 -2.10
N GLY A 26 -3.14 3.83 -0.98
CA GLY A 26 -2.67 5.14 -0.57
C GLY A 26 -2.39 5.16 0.91
N ALA A 27 -1.43 5.96 1.32
CA ALA A 27 -1.16 6.12 2.73
C ALA A 27 -2.13 7.15 3.31
N GLU A 28 -2.62 6.88 4.50
CA GLU A 28 -3.57 7.78 5.15
C GLU A 28 -2.94 8.59 6.25
N ARG A 29 -2.07 8.00 7.03
CA ARG A 29 -1.42 8.72 8.12
C ARG A 29 -0.19 7.98 8.59
N VAL A 30 0.65 8.69 9.32
CA VAL A 30 1.83 8.13 9.93
C VAL A 30 1.66 8.25 11.44
N LEU A 31 1.86 7.15 12.15
CA LEU A 31 1.80 7.16 13.60
C LEU A 31 3.20 6.94 14.15
N ASP A 32 3.55 7.70 15.19
CA ASP A 32 4.83 7.55 15.82
C ASP A 32 4.74 6.43 16.85
N LEU A 33 5.73 5.58 16.85
CA LEU A 33 5.85 4.53 17.84
C LEU A 33 7.13 4.77 18.63
N ASP A 34 7.32 4.03 19.70
CA ASP A 34 8.52 4.20 20.52
C ASP A 34 9.78 3.88 19.72
N HIS A 35 9.73 2.91 18.85
CA HIS A 35 10.90 2.49 18.11
C HIS A 35 10.66 2.47 16.61
N GLY A 36 9.92 3.39 16.10
CA GLY A 36 9.67 3.44 14.68
C GLY A 36 8.38 4.15 14.33
N TYR A 37 7.88 3.85 13.15
CA TYR A 37 6.71 4.52 12.61
C TYR A 37 5.81 3.51 11.91
N VAL A 38 4.51 3.76 11.98
CA VAL A 38 3.55 2.97 11.22
C VAL A 38 2.93 3.86 10.18
N VAL A 39 2.96 3.42 8.94
CA VAL A 39 2.22 4.09 7.89
C VAL A 39 0.90 3.35 7.74
N GLN A 40 -0.20 4.00 8.06
CA GLN A 40 -1.51 3.41 7.86
C GLN A 40 -1.92 3.65 6.43
N PHE A 41 -2.27 2.60 5.76
CA PHE A 41 -2.68 2.67 4.37
C PHE A 41 -4.10 2.15 4.18
N ARG A 42 -4.67 2.48 3.06
CA ARG A 42 -5.96 1.94 2.65
C ARG A 42 -5.80 1.37 1.24
N ALA A 43 -6.23 0.14 1.06
CA ALA A 43 -6.25 -0.50 -0.24
C ALA A 43 -7.69 -0.59 -0.70
N LEU A 44 -7.95 -0.17 -1.91
CA LEU A 44 -9.28 -0.14 -2.47
C LEU A 44 -9.30 -1.02 -3.71
N ASN A 45 -10.27 -1.92 -3.79
CA ASN A 45 -10.46 -2.72 -4.99
C ASN A 45 -11.65 -2.14 -5.77
N GLU A 46 -11.33 -1.45 -6.85
CA GLU A 46 -12.36 -0.86 -7.69
C GLU A 46 -12.78 -1.79 -8.81
N GLY A 47 -12.20 -2.94 -8.90
CA GLY A 47 -12.52 -3.90 -9.95
C GLY A 47 -13.77 -4.69 -9.66
N GLY A 48 -14.15 -5.52 -10.58
CA GLY A 48 -15.34 -6.34 -10.47
C GLY A 48 -15.10 -7.71 -9.89
N ALA A 49 -13.87 -8.07 -9.58
CA ALA A 49 -13.53 -9.37 -9.03
C ALA A 49 -12.79 -9.20 -7.72
N ALA A 50 -12.95 -10.15 -6.82
CA ALA A 50 -12.25 -10.15 -5.54
C ALA A 50 -10.79 -10.55 -5.70
N ALA A 51 -9.93 -10.11 -4.80
CA ALA A 51 -8.55 -10.54 -4.74
C ALA A 51 -8.29 -11.12 -3.36
N ALA A 52 -7.47 -12.15 -3.29
CA ALA A 52 -7.07 -12.75 -2.03
C ALA A 52 -5.57 -12.60 -1.85
N GLN A 53 -5.13 -12.60 -0.63
CA GLN A 53 -3.71 -12.51 -0.31
C GLN A 53 -3.05 -11.38 -1.09
N VAL A 54 -3.59 -10.19 -0.94
CA VAL A 54 -3.10 -9.03 -1.66
C VAL A 54 -1.85 -8.54 -0.93
N THR A 55 -0.73 -8.51 -1.62
CA THR A 55 0.52 -8.05 -1.03
C THR A 55 0.68 -6.58 -1.30
N ILE A 56 0.86 -5.82 -0.23
CA ILE A 56 1.08 -4.38 -0.30
C ILE A 56 2.53 -4.12 0.09
N GLU A 57 3.26 -3.44 -0.76
CA GLU A 57 4.64 -3.10 -0.47
C GLU A 57 4.80 -1.61 -0.37
N GLY A 58 5.55 -1.16 0.61
CA GLY A 58 5.93 0.23 0.72
C GLY A 58 7.43 0.37 0.63
N GLU A 59 7.90 1.32 -0.15
CA GLU A 59 9.30 1.62 -0.25
C GLU A 59 9.52 3.04 0.22
N LEU A 60 10.40 3.20 1.18
CA LEU A 60 10.71 4.51 1.72
C LEU A 60 12.16 4.84 1.45
N VAL A 61 12.39 5.96 0.77
CA VAL A 61 13.74 6.44 0.53
C VAL A 61 13.96 7.60 1.49
N GLY A 62 14.85 7.42 2.42
CA GLY A 62 15.12 8.44 3.43
C GLY A 62 15.93 9.61 2.88
N PRO A 63 16.12 10.64 3.68
CA PRO A 63 16.82 11.83 3.22
C PRO A 63 18.29 11.58 2.89
N ASP A 64 18.87 10.52 3.45
CA ASP A 64 20.25 10.18 3.16
C ASP A 64 20.36 9.15 2.04
N GLY A 65 19.27 8.82 1.39
CA GLY A 65 19.26 7.83 0.31
C GLY A 65 19.06 6.39 0.76
N THR A 66 18.95 6.16 2.06
CA THR A 66 18.72 4.81 2.56
C THR A 66 17.33 4.35 2.18
N ILE A 67 17.20 3.12 1.75
CA ILE A 67 15.93 2.57 1.33
C ILE A 67 15.44 1.55 2.34
N GLU A 68 14.19 1.68 2.76
CA GLU A 68 13.54 0.70 3.60
C GLU A 68 12.33 0.18 2.89
N ARG A 69 12.02 -1.09 3.08
CA ARG A 69 10.82 -1.68 2.50
C ARG A 69 9.99 -2.33 3.58
N GLY A 70 8.70 -2.15 3.48
CA GLY A 70 7.75 -2.83 4.35
C GLY A 70 6.76 -3.58 3.50
N GLU A 71 6.18 -4.63 4.06
CA GLU A 71 5.24 -5.45 3.33
C GLU A 71 4.11 -5.87 4.23
N ALA A 72 2.92 -5.91 3.71
CA ALA A 72 1.75 -6.41 4.43
C ALA A 72 0.91 -7.23 3.47
N VAL A 73 0.19 -8.20 3.99
CA VAL A 73 -0.69 -9.02 3.17
C VAL A 73 -2.10 -8.88 3.70
N LEU A 74 -3.02 -8.55 2.79
CA LEU A 74 -4.43 -8.51 3.13
C LEU A 74 -5.05 -9.82 2.69
N ASP A 75 -5.77 -10.48 3.60
CA ASP A 75 -6.28 -11.80 3.32
C ASP A 75 -7.30 -11.80 2.17
N TYR A 76 -8.15 -10.82 2.13
CA TYR A 76 -9.22 -10.82 1.14
C TYR A 76 -9.69 -9.40 0.90
N LEU A 77 -9.82 -9.04 -0.34
CA LEU A 77 -10.28 -7.72 -0.73
C LEU A 77 -11.42 -7.87 -1.75
N PRO A 78 -12.66 -7.81 -1.28
CA PRO A 78 -13.80 -7.99 -2.19
C PRO A 78 -13.90 -6.88 -3.22
N PRO A 79 -14.65 -7.09 -4.28
CA PRO A 79 -14.84 -6.03 -5.27
C PRO A 79 -15.52 -4.83 -4.63
N ARG A 80 -15.13 -3.67 -5.04
CA ARG A 80 -15.70 -2.39 -4.60
C ARG A 80 -15.66 -2.18 -3.11
N SER A 81 -14.63 -2.68 -2.47
CA SER A 81 -14.46 -2.50 -1.03
C SER A 81 -13.02 -2.13 -0.73
N ASP A 82 -12.79 -1.74 0.51
CA ASP A 82 -11.47 -1.36 0.93
C ASP A 82 -11.09 -2.01 2.24
N ARG A 83 -9.79 -2.00 2.54
CA ARG A 83 -9.26 -2.50 3.80
C ARG A 83 -8.11 -1.59 4.19
N ALA A 84 -7.96 -1.43 5.47
CA ALA A 84 -6.84 -0.67 6.01
C ALA A 84 -5.77 -1.62 6.52
N GLY A 85 -4.56 -1.18 6.52
CA GLY A 85 -3.45 -1.93 7.07
C GLY A 85 -2.35 -1.00 7.49
N GLY A 86 -1.24 -1.55 7.93
CA GLY A 86 -0.10 -0.77 8.37
C GLY A 86 1.21 -1.36 7.91
N LEU A 87 2.16 -0.48 7.65
CA LEU A 87 3.53 -0.86 7.33
C LEU A 87 4.44 -0.21 8.35
N LEU A 88 5.47 -0.96 8.77
CA LEU A 88 6.39 -0.46 9.77
C LEU A 88 7.69 0.02 9.13
N PHE A 89 8.17 1.15 9.60
CA PHE A 89 9.45 1.69 9.14
C PHE A 89 10.23 2.19 10.34
N THR A 90 11.55 2.20 10.26
CA THR A 90 12.37 2.76 11.32
C THR A 90 12.69 4.21 11.08
N THR A 91 12.62 4.66 9.84
CA THR A 91 12.85 6.06 9.48
C THR A 91 11.52 6.78 9.36
N ASP A 92 11.47 8.03 9.74
CA ASP A 92 10.23 8.80 9.66
C ASP A 92 9.83 8.96 8.20
N PRO A 93 8.70 8.40 7.79
CA PRO A 93 8.29 8.48 6.38
C PRO A 93 7.98 9.91 5.92
N ARG A 94 7.75 10.81 6.86
CA ARG A 94 7.46 12.20 6.50
C ARG A 94 8.70 12.95 6.02
N ASN A 95 9.88 12.41 6.32
CA ASN A 95 11.13 13.04 5.94
C ASN A 95 11.73 12.42 4.68
N GLY A 96 11.05 11.51 4.06
CA GLY A 96 11.56 10.83 2.88
C GLY A 96 10.49 10.73 1.81
N GLU A 97 10.76 9.88 0.84
CA GLU A 97 9.82 9.66 -0.24
C GLU A 97 9.24 8.27 -0.07
N LEU A 98 7.94 8.18 0.04
CA LEU A 98 7.26 6.91 0.28
C LEU A 98 6.41 6.53 -0.92
N ARG A 99 6.54 5.28 -1.36
CA ARG A 99 5.73 4.75 -2.44
C ARG A 99 5.07 3.47 -1.97
N LEU A 100 3.78 3.39 -2.18
CA LEU A 100 3.01 2.20 -1.83
C LEU A 100 2.42 1.60 -3.09
N ARG A 101 2.38 0.29 -3.13
CA ARG A 101 1.78 -0.41 -4.27
C ARG A 101 1.33 -1.80 -3.89
N ALA A 102 0.39 -2.31 -4.64
CA ALA A 102 0.03 -3.72 -4.56
C ALA A 102 0.91 -4.46 -5.54
N THR A 103 1.67 -5.44 -5.06
CA THR A 103 2.61 -6.14 -5.92
C THR A 103 2.07 -7.46 -6.43
N GLY A 104 0.98 -7.93 -5.87
CA GLY A 104 0.37 -9.17 -6.36
C GLY A 104 -0.84 -9.56 -5.56
N TYR A 105 -1.57 -10.51 -6.07
CA TYR A 105 -2.71 -11.08 -5.39
C TYR A 105 -3.00 -12.46 -5.98
N VAL A 106 -3.86 -13.19 -5.30
CA VAL A 106 -4.28 -14.50 -5.74
C VAL A 106 -5.76 -14.42 -6.07
N LYS A 107 -6.19 -15.11 -7.10
CA LYS A 107 -7.61 -15.17 -7.38
C LYS A 107 -8.23 -16.14 -6.41
N PRO A 108 -9.26 -15.73 -5.72
CA PRO A 108 -9.88 -16.63 -4.73
C PRO A 108 -10.64 -17.77 -5.37
#